data_2a7c67b8bd75d139d2b768ee490b89bc
#
_entry.id   2a7c67b8bd75d139d2b768ee490b89bc
#
_cell.length_a   1.000
_cell.length_b   1.000
_cell.length_c   1.000
_cell.angle_alpha   90.00
_cell.angle_beta   90.00
_cell.angle_gamma   90.00
#
_symmetry.space_group_name_H-M   'P 1'
#
loop_
_entity.id
_entity.type
_entity.pdbx_description
1 polymer ?
#
loop_
_entity_poly.entity_id
_entity_poly.type
_entity_poly.pdbx_seq_one_letter_code
_entity_poly.pdbx_strand_id
1 'polypeptide(L)'
;PVGGFGNLVALPLQGQARKNLNSVFVDDDFLAYKDQWTFLYNIKKLREDDVDKLLSLHVNEEFGALSTSSESKPWVTPTSQDLTKADFYSTMEIVKADKIYIPLKSISAKVLNHLKRIAAFKNPEFYSKQALRLSTYSVPRIISCFDITDEYLAMPRGCEDAILSFLNDNNVKYSITDETSHGKKISVTFTGKEREEQTDAINALLTYSNGVLHATTAFGKTVTAAAIIARKKVNTLILVHSKALLTQWHERLTEFLDIDFKEPEEPKKRGCKKVFSPIGCHDSTGNSLHGVIDIALIQSCLDEDGVKPFLQD
;
A
#
# COMPACT_ATOMS: atom_id res chain seq x y z
N PRO A 1 -21.54 27.53 -5.99
CA PRO A 1 -20.14 27.67 -5.70
C PRO A 1 -19.81 26.71 -4.57
N VAL A 2 -19.18 25.62 -4.91
CA VAL A 2 -18.68 24.68 -3.92
C VAL A 2 -17.33 25.22 -3.48
N GLY A 3 -17.37 26.27 -2.67
CA GLY A 3 -16.23 26.75 -1.94
C GLY A 3 -16.36 26.22 -0.52
N GLY A 4 -15.89 24.99 -0.27
CA GLY A 4 -15.69 24.54 1.09
C GLY A 4 -14.68 25.48 1.75
N PHE A 5 -15.05 26.07 2.88
CA PHE A 5 -14.09 26.75 3.75
C PHE A 5 -13.12 25.67 4.26
N GLY A 6 -12.09 25.37 3.46
CA GLY A 6 -11.07 24.42 3.84
C GLY A 6 -10.35 24.91 5.09
N ASN A 7 -10.18 24.03 6.06
CA ASN A 7 -9.29 24.20 7.22
C ASN A 7 -9.58 25.41 8.11
N LEU A 8 -10.84 25.73 8.36
CA LEU A 8 -11.18 26.65 9.43
C LEU A 8 -10.85 25.99 10.76
N VAL A 9 -9.79 26.44 11.41
CA VAL A 9 -9.52 26.14 12.81
C VAL A 9 -10.46 26.98 13.64
N ALA A 10 -11.28 26.35 14.47
CA ALA A 10 -12.12 27.07 15.42
C ALA A 10 -11.21 27.86 16.37
N LEU A 11 -11.32 29.17 16.36
CA LEU A 11 -10.56 30.01 17.29
C LEU A 11 -11.04 29.75 18.71
N PRO A 12 -10.15 29.70 19.70
CA PRO A 12 -10.54 29.62 21.10
C PRO A 12 -11.38 30.84 21.50
N LEU A 13 -12.17 30.68 22.54
CA LEU A 13 -12.98 31.76 23.15
C LEU A 13 -14.09 32.34 22.25
N GLN A 14 -14.57 31.61 21.26
CA GLN A 14 -15.74 32.02 20.47
C GLN A 14 -16.96 32.27 21.36
N GLY A 15 -17.66 33.39 21.15
CA GLY A 15 -18.67 33.90 22.06
C GLY A 15 -19.77 32.91 22.43
N GLN A 16 -20.31 32.18 21.45
CA GLN A 16 -21.40 31.21 21.71
C GLN A 16 -20.86 29.92 22.34
N ALA A 17 -19.74 29.39 21.86
CA ALA A 17 -19.13 28.16 22.39
C ALA A 17 -18.62 28.36 23.82
N ARG A 18 -18.05 29.54 24.12
CA ARG A 18 -17.55 29.88 25.44
C ARG A 18 -18.64 29.91 26.53
N LYS A 19 -19.87 30.33 26.18
CA LYS A 19 -21.00 30.33 27.14
C LYS A 19 -21.33 28.92 27.64
N ASN A 20 -21.03 27.90 26.85
CA ASN A 20 -21.23 26.49 27.17
C ASN A 20 -19.97 25.80 27.68
N LEU A 21 -18.93 26.57 28.09
CA LEU A 21 -17.61 26.10 28.46
C LEU A 21 -16.90 25.29 27.38
N ASN A 22 -17.34 25.39 26.14
CA ASN A 22 -16.64 24.86 24.96
C ASN A 22 -15.68 25.91 24.42
N SER A 23 -14.57 25.48 23.81
CA SER A 23 -13.57 26.40 23.24
C SER A 23 -12.92 27.33 24.30
N VAL A 24 -12.70 26.85 25.50
CA VAL A 24 -11.99 27.53 26.60
C VAL A 24 -10.63 26.86 26.86
N PHE A 25 -9.69 27.63 27.40
CA PHE A 25 -8.43 27.07 27.90
C PHE A 25 -8.66 26.39 29.24
N VAL A 26 -8.08 25.23 29.39
CA VAL A 26 -8.15 24.40 30.61
C VAL A 26 -6.75 24.14 31.14
N ASP A 27 -6.63 23.86 32.43
CA ASP A 27 -5.40 23.38 33.06
C ASP A 27 -5.18 21.87 32.84
N ASP A 28 -4.16 21.33 33.47
CA ASP A 28 -3.80 19.91 33.36
C ASP A 28 -4.86 18.96 33.94
N ASP A 29 -5.76 19.48 34.82
CA ASP A 29 -6.88 18.76 35.39
C ASP A 29 -8.18 18.95 34.58
N PHE A 30 -8.09 19.54 33.38
CA PHE A 30 -9.22 19.89 32.50
C PHE A 30 -10.20 20.90 33.09
N LEU A 31 -9.77 21.69 34.07
CA LEU A 31 -10.58 22.76 34.65
C LEU A 31 -10.35 24.07 33.89
N ALA A 32 -11.43 24.76 33.58
CA ALA A 32 -11.33 26.01 32.83
C ALA A 32 -10.67 27.11 33.68
N TYR A 33 -9.66 27.79 33.12
CA TYR A 33 -9.03 28.97 33.74
C TYR A 33 -10.09 30.02 34.04
N LYS A 34 -10.03 30.61 35.25
CA LYS A 34 -10.98 31.67 35.68
C LYS A 34 -10.93 32.90 34.79
N ASP A 35 -9.72 33.32 34.39
CA ASP A 35 -9.50 34.42 33.46
C ASP A 35 -8.84 33.90 32.18
N GLN A 36 -9.66 33.64 31.21
CA GLN A 36 -9.28 33.11 29.89
C GLN A 36 -8.46 34.13 29.08
N TRP A 37 -8.71 35.42 29.27
CA TRP A 37 -8.03 36.46 28.51
C TRP A 37 -6.61 36.73 29.06
N THR A 38 -6.44 36.75 30.35
CA THR A 38 -5.11 36.84 30.97
C THR A 38 -4.28 35.63 30.61
N PHE A 39 -4.86 34.41 30.58
CA PHE A 39 -4.17 33.23 30.13
C PHE A 39 -3.71 33.37 28.66
N LEU A 40 -4.62 33.73 27.74
CA LEU A 40 -4.31 33.91 26.33
C LEU A 40 -3.23 34.99 26.11
N TYR A 41 -3.28 36.08 26.87
CA TYR A 41 -2.28 37.15 26.77
C TYR A 41 -0.87 36.69 27.20
N ASN A 42 -0.77 35.82 28.17
CA ASN A 42 0.49 35.31 28.72
C ASN A 42 1.03 34.06 28.00
N ILE A 43 0.29 33.50 27.03
CA ILE A 43 0.79 32.40 26.23
C ILE A 43 2.07 32.83 25.49
N LYS A 44 3.12 32.03 25.66
CA LYS A 44 4.39 32.25 24.95
C LYS A 44 4.17 32.04 23.44
N LYS A 45 4.44 33.08 22.67
CA LYS A 45 4.42 32.99 21.21
C LYS A 45 5.70 32.35 20.72
N LEU A 46 5.57 31.33 19.86
CA LEU A 46 6.69 30.74 19.16
C LEU A 46 7.14 31.68 18.06
N ARG A 47 8.45 31.80 17.87
CA ARG A 47 9.04 32.48 16.71
C ARG A 47 9.24 31.46 15.60
N GLU A 48 9.45 31.95 14.38
CA GLU A 48 9.69 31.09 13.21
C GLU A 48 10.87 30.16 13.46
N ASP A 49 11.98 30.67 14.01
CA ASP A 49 13.15 29.86 14.40
C ASP A 49 12.85 28.79 15.45
N ASP A 50 11.91 29.01 16.35
CA ASP A 50 11.50 28.01 17.34
C ASP A 50 10.68 26.90 16.69
N VAL A 51 9.85 27.26 15.67
CA VAL A 51 9.10 26.29 14.88
C VAL A 51 10.06 25.43 14.05
N ASP A 52 11.05 26.04 13.40
CA ASP A 52 12.04 25.31 12.60
C ASP A 52 12.90 24.37 13.47
N LYS A 53 13.27 24.79 14.67
CA LYS A 53 13.94 23.91 15.64
C LYS A 53 13.05 22.74 16.07
N LEU A 54 11.78 23.01 16.36
CA LEU A 54 10.82 21.96 16.70
C LEU A 54 10.62 20.99 15.53
N LEU A 55 10.47 21.50 14.31
CA LEU A 55 10.37 20.68 13.12
C LEU A 55 11.64 19.84 12.90
N SER A 56 12.83 20.41 13.10
CA SER A 56 14.09 19.67 12.94
C SER A 56 14.28 18.57 14.00
N LEU A 57 13.77 18.79 15.21
CA LEU A 57 13.74 17.76 16.26
C LEU A 57 12.74 16.63 15.95
N HIS A 58 11.65 16.97 15.25
CA HIS A 58 10.56 16.03 14.92
C HIS A 58 10.64 15.43 13.53
N VAL A 59 11.62 15.79 12.70
CA VAL A 59 11.84 15.19 11.37
C VAL A 59 12.03 13.67 11.44
N ASN A 60 12.48 13.15 12.58
CA ASN A 60 12.62 11.72 12.84
C ASN A 60 11.52 11.12 13.71
N GLU A 61 10.52 11.91 14.14
CA GLU A 61 9.37 11.33 14.83
C GLU A 61 8.42 10.69 13.83
N GLU A 62 8.42 9.42 13.90
CA GLU A 62 7.51 8.53 13.18
C GLU A 62 6.06 8.86 13.52
N PHE A 63 5.23 9.08 12.53
CA PHE A 63 3.81 9.37 12.70
C PHE A 63 3.08 8.26 13.47
N GLY A 64 2.46 8.60 14.58
CA GLY A 64 1.38 7.80 15.16
C GLY A 64 1.66 7.03 16.45
N ALA A 65 2.74 7.29 17.19
CA ALA A 65 2.85 6.76 18.54
C ALA A 65 2.09 7.65 19.54
N LEU A 66 0.95 7.17 19.99
CA LEU A 66 0.46 7.57 21.31
C LEU A 66 1.43 6.94 22.31
N SER A 67 2.25 7.76 22.95
CA SER A 67 3.15 7.34 24.02
C SER A 67 2.31 6.90 25.22
N THR A 68 2.25 5.61 25.48
CA THR A 68 1.89 5.13 26.80
C THR A 68 3.12 5.31 27.67
N SER A 69 3.08 6.33 28.54
CA SER A 69 4.12 6.65 29.50
C SER A 69 4.34 5.49 30.46
N SER A 70 5.46 4.81 30.37
CA SER A 70 6.04 4.10 31.50
C SER A 70 7.00 5.05 32.20
N GLU A 71 6.75 5.41 33.43
CA GLU A 71 7.59 5.99 34.51
C GLU A 71 8.84 6.82 34.13
N SER A 72 8.96 7.35 32.93
CA SER A 72 9.98 8.31 32.54
C SER A 72 9.49 9.72 32.87
N LYS A 73 10.36 10.52 33.43
CA LYS A 73 10.11 11.92 33.81
C LYS A 73 9.28 12.60 32.72
N PRO A 74 8.07 13.13 33.02
CA PRO A 74 7.14 13.67 32.00
C PRO A 74 7.71 14.81 31.14
N TRP A 75 8.83 15.37 31.54
CA TRP A 75 9.55 16.46 30.85
C TRP A 75 10.70 15.98 29.96
N VAL A 76 10.93 14.67 29.87
CA VAL A 76 11.91 14.08 28.95
C VAL A 76 11.11 13.44 27.83
N THR A 77 11.05 14.08 26.67
CA THR A 77 10.51 13.46 25.46
C THR A 77 11.39 12.25 25.14
N PRO A 78 10.86 11.02 25.12
CA PRO A 78 11.67 9.87 24.77
C PRO A 78 12.09 10.01 23.30
N THR A 79 13.35 10.35 23.09
CA THR A 79 14.02 10.23 21.80
C THR A 79 14.12 8.75 21.48
N SER A 80 13.36 8.26 20.53
CA SER A 80 13.23 6.87 20.12
C SER A 80 12.90 5.91 21.28
N GLN A 81 11.80 5.22 21.19
CA GLN A 81 11.54 4.09 22.10
C GLN A 81 12.41 2.94 21.65
N ASP A 82 13.60 2.79 22.24
CA ASP A 82 14.45 1.66 21.98
C ASP A 82 13.66 0.37 22.25
N LEU A 83 13.53 -0.45 21.21
CA LEU A 83 12.90 -1.75 21.32
C LEU A 83 13.83 -2.66 22.10
N THR A 84 13.27 -3.41 23.03
CA THR A 84 14.00 -4.37 23.87
C THR A 84 13.62 -5.79 23.46
N LYS A 85 14.45 -6.76 23.83
CA LYS A 85 14.10 -8.19 23.63
C LYS A 85 12.78 -8.59 24.29
N ALA A 86 12.35 -7.87 25.33
CA ALA A 86 11.07 -8.09 26.00
C ALA A 86 9.85 -7.66 25.16
N ASP A 87 10.05 -6.90 24.11
CA ASP A 87 9.00 -6.50 23.17
C ASP A 87 8.65 -7.60 22.17
N PHE A 88 9.47 -8.67 22.11
CA PHE A 88 9.27 -9.86 21.26
C PHE A 88 9.06 -11.07 22.18
N TYR A 89 7.85 -11.59 22.22
CA TYR A 89 7.43 -12.58 23.24
C TYR A 89 7.84 -14.02 22.89
N SER A 90 8.12 -14.31 21.61
CA SER A 90 8.51 -15.64 21.15
C SER A 90 9.31 -15.55 19.84
N THR A 91 9.82 -16.70 19.37
CA THR A 91 10.29 -16.82 17.98
C THR A 91 9.16 -16.46 17.04
N MET A 92 9.43 -15.59 16.09
CA MET A 92 8.42 -15.07 15.18
C MET A 92 8.23 -16.05 14.01
N GLU A 93 7.05 -16.64 13.91
CA GLU A 93 6.68 -17.54 12.81
C GLU A 93 5.96 -16.71 11.74
N ILE A 94 6.68 -16.31 10.70
CA ILE A 94 6.16 -15.50 9.60
C ILE A 94 5.65 -16.42 8.50
N VAL A 95 4.45 -16.15 8.01
CA VAL A 95 3.91 -16.85 6.84
C VAL A 95 3.91 -15.88 5.66
N LYS A 96 4.52 -16.32 4.56
CA LYS A 96 4.54 -15.58 3.29
C LYS A 96 3.60 -16.29 2.31
N ALA A 97 2.49 -15.60 1.97
CA ALA A 97 1.48 -16.08 1.03
C ALA A 97 1.13 -14.97 0.02
N ASP A 98 -0.12 -14.59 -0.14
CA ASP A 98 -0.53 -13.38 -0.86
C ASP A 98 0.00 -12.09 -0.20
N LYS A 99 0.12 -12.11 1.13
CA LYS A 99 0.76 -11.10 1.98
C LYS A 99 1.79 -11.76 2.89
N ILE A 100 2.42 -10.94 3.73
CA ILE A 100 3.29 -11.39 4.82
C ILE A 100 2.49 -11.32 6.11
N TYR A 101 2.29 -12.45 6.75
CA TYR A 101 1.51 -12.60 7.96
C TYR A 101 2.41 -12.73 9.18
N ILE A 102 2.28 -11.81 10.12
CA ILE A 102 3.05 -11.76 11.36
C ILE A 102 2.09 -11.99 12.53
N PRO A 103 2.30 -13.02 13.39
CA PRO A 103 1.37 -13.33 14.47
C PRO A 103 1.43 -12.24 15.56
N LEU A 104 0.28 -11.67 15.89
CA LEU A 104 0.14 -10.60 16.89
C LEU A 104 0.55 -11.06 18.30
N LYS A 105 0.33 -12.34 18.63
CA LYS A 105 0.73 -12.94 19.92
C LYS A 105 2.24 -12.91 20.19
N SER A 106 3.06 -12.74 19.16
CA SER A 106 4.52 -12.78 19.26
C SER A 106 5.17 -11.44 19.50
N ILE A 107 4.41 -10.33 19.46
CA ILE A 107 4.92 -8.97 19.44
C ILE A 107 4.19 -8.05 20.40
N SER A 108 4.90 -7.05 20.94
CA SER A 108 4.31 -5.99 21.74
C SER A 108 3.59 -4.94 20.86
N ALA A 109 2.78 -4.10 21.48
CA ALA A 109 2.14 -2.98 20.80
C ALA A 109 3.15 -2.01 20.18
N LYS A 110 4.35 -1.89 20.74
CA LYS A 110 5.44 -1.04 20.21
C LYS A 110 5.96 -1.61 18.89
N VAL A 111 6.27 -2.91 18.85
CA VAL A 111 6.71 -3.62 17.64
C VAL A 111 5.62 -3.56 16.58
N LEU A 112 4.36 -3.81 16.95
CA LEU A 112 3.22 -3.71 16.04
C LEU A 112 3.14 -2.31 15.40
N ASN A 113 3.28 -1.25 16.17
CA ASN A 113 3.26 0.11 15.64
C ASN A 113 4.45 0.39 14.71
N HIS A 114 5.62 -0.15 15.00
CA HIS A 114 6.77 -0.03 14.12
C HIS A 114 6.53 -0.74 12.79
N LEU A 115 6.08 -1.99 12.82
CA LEU A 115 5.75 -2.77 11.60
C LEU A 115 4.68 -2.08 10.74
N LYS A 116 3.61 -1.55 11.36
CA LYS A 116 2.59 -0.77 10.66
C LYS A 116 3.16 0.40 9.87
N ARG A 117 4.20 1.06 10.39
CA ARG A 117 4.84 2.20 9.71
C ARG A 117 5.63 1.78 8.48
N ILE A 118 6.21 0.58 8.45
CA ILE A 118 6.87 0.04 7.27
C ILE A 118 5.90 -0.03 6.09
N ALA A 119 4.63 -0.34 6.35
CA ALA A 119 3.57 -0.44 5.33
C ALA A 119 2.67 0.80 5.27
N ALA A 120 3.13 1.96 5.73
CA ALA A 120 2.37 3.20 5.72
C ALA A 120 3.22 4.36 5.19
N PHE A 121 2.61 5.27 4.44
CA PHE A 121 3.29 6.42 3.88
C PHE A 121 2.40 7.65 3.78
N LYS A 122 3.03 8.82 3.68
CA LYS A 122 2.32 10.09 3.49
C LYS A 122 1.58 10.09 2.16
N ASN A 123 0.29 10.45 2.17
CA ASN A 123 -0.52 10.51 0.96
C ASN A 123 -0.16 11.75 0.12
N PRO A 124 0.46 11.60 -1.06
CA PRO A 124 0.85 12.74 -1.90
C PRO A 124 -0.33 13.63 -2.31
N GLU A 125 -1.50 13.03 -2.52
CA GLU A 125 -2.71 13.76 -2.89
C GLU A 125 -3.15 14.70 -1.77
N PHE A 126 -3.10 14.23 -0.52
CA PHE A 126 -3.44 15.07 0.64
C PHE A 126 -2.55 16.31 0.69
N TYR A 127 -1.23 16.12 0.61
CA TYR A 127 -0.28 17.23 0.70
C TYR A 127 -0.33 18.16 -0.53
N SER A 128 -0.59 17.62 -1.72
CA SER A 128 -0.81 18.42 -2.91
C SER A 128 -2.06 19.29 -2.80
N LYS A 129 -3.19 18.72 -2.35
CA LYS A 129 -4.42 19.47 -2.09
C LYS A 129 -4.22 20.52 -1.01
N GLN A 130 -3.50 20.18 0.06
CA GLN A 130 -3.17 21.10 1.14
C GLN A 130 -2.33 22.27 0.64
N ALA A 131 -1.30 22.03 -0.16
CA ALA A 131 -0.45 23.05 -0.75
C ALA A 131 -1.24 24.00 -1.68
N LEU A 132 -2.20 23.45 -2.43
CA LEU A 132 -3.11 24.20 -3.30
C LEU A 132 -4.29 24.82 -2.54
N ARG A 133 -4.36 24.71 -1.22
CA ARG A 133 -5.47 25.17 -0.36
C ARG A 133 -6.84 24.62 -0.79
N LEU A 134 -6.86 23.42 -1.35
CA LEU A 134 -8.08 22.68 -1.69
C LEU A 134 -8.59 21.90 -0.50
N SER A 135 -9.86 21.49 -0.54
CA SER A 135 -10.45 20.65 0.51
C SER A 135 -9.76 19.28 0.57
N THR A 136 -9.36 18.86 1.78
CA THR A 136 -8.77 17.55 2.07
C THR A 136 -9.72 16.63 2.84
N TYR A 137 -11.00 17.01 2.95
CA TYR A 137 -11.99 16.35 3.82
C TYR A 137 -12.13 14.84 3.58
N SER A 138 -12.09 14.38 2.33
CA SER A 138 -12.24 12.97 1.96
C SER A 138 -10.92 12.27 1.64
N VAL A 139 -9.79 12.93 1.86
CA VAL A 139 -8.47 12.38 1.50
C VAL A 139 -7.70 12.02 2.78
N PRO A 140 -7.38 10.76 3.00
CA PRO A 140 -6.62 10.37 4.18
C PRO A 140 -5.20 10.97 4.12
N ARG A 141 -4.69 11.39 5.27
CA ARG A 141 -3.35 11.98 5.39
C ARG A 141 -2.24 10.96 5.19
N ILE A 142 -2.51 9.72 5.61
CA ILE A 142 -1.60 8.57 5.53
C ILE A 142 -2.32 7.46 4.78
N ILE A 143 -1.61 6.82 3.87
CA ILE A 143 -2.06 5.58 3.22
C ILE A 143 -1.45 4.43 3.99
N SER A 144 -2.30 3.54 4.50
CA SER A 144 -1.92 2.31 5.19
C SER A 144 -2.18 1.13 4.27
N CYS A 145 -1.14 0.33 4.03
CA CYS A 145 -1.19 -0.83 3.14
C CYS A 145 -1.19 -2.15 3.92
N PHE A 146 -1.35 -2.11 5.23
CA PHE A 146 -1.46 -3.29 6.08
C PHE A 146 -2.92 -3.54 6.47
N ASP A 147 -3.23 -4.80 6.79
CA ASP A 147 -4.48 -5.19 7.41
C ASP A 147 -4.19 -5.88 8.74
N ILE A 148 -5.16 -5.86 9.65
CA ILE A 148 -5.08 -6.55 10.93
C ILE A 148 -6.28 -7.47 11.03
N THR A 149 -5.99 -8.74 11.25
CA THR A 149 -6.99 -9.73 11.66
C THR A 149 -6.89 -9.97 13.18
N ASP A 150 -7.75 -10.82 13.72
CA ASP A 150 -7.71 -11.14 15.17
C ASP A 150 -6.37 -11.72 15.62
N GLU A 151 -5.65 -12.44 14.72
CA GLU A 151 -4.42 -13.16 15.07
C GLU A 151 -3.17 -12.64 14.37
N TYR A 152 -3.31 -11.94 13.22
CA TYR A 152 -2.19 -11.59 12.36
C TYR A 152 -2.19 -10.12 11.93
N LEU A 153 -0.99 -9.56 11.81
CA LEU A 153 -0.72 -8.38 11.00
C LEU A 153 -0.38 -8.86 9.58
N ALA A 154 -1.19 -8.47 8.59
CA ALA A 154 -0.98 -8.79 7.19
C ALA A 154 -0.33 -7.59 6.48
N MET A 155 0.87 -7.77 5.95
CA MET A 155 1.66 -6.72 5.30
C MET A 155 1.91 -7.04 3.83
N PRO A 156 2.04 -6.03 2.96
CA PRO A 156 2.39 -6.25 1.56
C PRO A 156 3.71 -7.01 1.41
N ARG A 157 3.79 -7.90 0.41
CA ARG A 157 5.02 -8.67 0.12
C ARG A 157 6.24 -7.78 -0.19
N GLY A 158 6.02 -6.58 -0.73
CA GLY A 158 7.09 -5.60 -0.97
C GLY A 158 7.75 -5.05 0.30
N CYS A 159 7.20 -5.31 1.48
CA CYS A 159 7.80 -4.92 2.76
C CYS A 159 8.76 -6.00 3.32
N GLU A 160 8.96 -7.14 2.64
CA GLU A 160 9.74 -8.28 3.13
C GLU A 160 11.13 -7.86 3.62
N ASP A 161 11.91 -7.21 2.76
CA ASP A 161 13.27 -6.81 3.08
C ASP A 161 13.33 -5.85 4.29
N ALA A 162 12.39 -4.91 4.37
CA ALA A 162 12.33 -3.97 5.50
C ALA A 162 11.94 -4.68 6.81
N ILE A 163 11.02 -5.65 6.75
CA ILE A 163 10.65 -6.47 7.91
C ILE A 163 11.83 -7.30 8.37
N LEU A 164 12.52 -7.99 7.46
CA LEU A 164 13.66 -8.85 7.80
C LEU A 164 14.85 -8.04 8.33
N SER A 165 15.13 -6.87 7.73
CA SER A 165 16.14 -5.95 8.26
C SER A 165 15.80 -5.53 9.68
N PHE A 166 14.57 -5.10 9.92
CA PHE A 166 14.09 -4.72 11.24
C PHE A 166 14.25 -5.83 12.29
N LEU A 167 13.92 -7.08 11.94
CA LEU A 167 14.07 -8.23 12.85
C LEU A 167 15.54 -8.56 13.12
N ASN A 168 16.39 -8.50 12.10
CA ASN A 168 17.82 -8.74 12.23
C ASN A 168 18.50 -7.66 13.10
N ASP A 169 18.15 -6.39 12.89
CA ASP A 169 18.69 -5.26 13.66
C ASP A 169 18.35 -5.38 15.16
N ASN A 170 17.20 -5.97 15.47
CA ASN A 170 16.76 -6.24 16.84
C ASN A 170 17.18 -7.64 17.35
N ASN A 171 17.96 -8.42 16.61
CA ASN A 171 18.41 -9.75 16.95
C ASN A 171 17.24 -10.71 17.30
N VAL A 172 16.13 -10.61 16.58
CA VAL A 172 14.95 -11.44 16.76
C VAL A 172 15.10 -12.73 15.98
N LYS A 173 14.81 -13.87 16.63
CA LYS A 173 14.74 -15.15 15.93
C LYS A 173 13.41 -15.28 15.20
N TYR A 174 13.46 -15.61 13.92
CA TYR A 174 12.26 -15.83 13.11
C TYR A 174 12.43 -17.06 12.21
N SER A 175 11.31 -17.59 11.78
CA SER A 175 11.18 -18.60 10.72
C SER A 175 10.19 -18.11 9.69
N ILE A 176 10.42 -18.45 8.42
CA ILE A 176 9.51 -18.09 7.33
C ILE A 176 8.98 -19.38 6.72
N THR A 177 7.65 -19.51 6.69
CA THR A 177 6.95 -20.54 5.94
C THR A 177 6.46 -19.93 4.64
N ASP A 178 6.93 -20.45 3.51
CA ASP A 178 6.54 -19.94 2.18
C ASP A 178 5.34 -20.75 1.65
N GLU A 179 4.19 -20.12 1.64
CA GLU A 179 2.89 -20.62 1.14
C GLU A 179 2.50 -19.90 -0.16
N THR A 180 3.48 -19.31 -0.87
CA THR A 180 3.19 -18.59 -2.11
C THR A 180 2.81 -19.54 -3.24
N SER A 181 1.80 -19.16 -4.02
CA SER A 181 1.46 -19.89 -5.24
C SER A 181 2.54 -19.67 -6.32
N HIS A 182 3.00 -20.76 -6.91
CA HIS A 182 3.97 -20.71 -8.01
C HIS A 182 3.32 -20.67 -9.40
N GLY A 183 1.99 -20.69 -9.47
CA GLY A 183 1.22 -20.71 -10.70
C GLY A 183 1.30 -22.05 -11.44
N LYS A 184 0.57 -22.15 -12.56
CA LYS A 184 0.54 -23.33 -13.46
C LYS A 184 1.52 -23.11 -14.60
N LYS A 185 2.30 -24.11 -14.98
CA LYS A 185 3.22 -24.02 -16.11
C LYS A 185 2.42 -23.91 -17.43
N ILE A 186 2.85 -23.00 -18.30
CA ILE A 186 2.29 -22.78 -19.63
C ILE A 186 3.38 -22.90 -20.70
N SER A 187 2.99 -23.26 -21.92
CA SER A 187 3.88 -23.26 -23.08
C SER A 187 3.73 -21.95 -23.82
N VAL A 188 4.75 -21.11 -23.74
CA VAL A 188 4.77 -19.78 -24.35
C VAL A 188 6.16 -19.42 -24.79
N THR A 189 6.31 -18.78 -25.94
CA THR A 189 7.58 -18.28 -26.49
C THR A 189 7.44 -16.81 -26.86
N PHE A 190 8.53 -16.08 -26.69
CA PHE A 190 8.62 -14.67 -27.09
C PHE A 190 9.10 -14.61 -28.55
N THR A 191 8.34 -13.95 -29.41
CA THR A 191 8.61 -13.82 -30.84
C THR A 191 9.24 -12.49 -31.23
N GLY A 192 9.32 -11.54 -30.28
CA GLY A 192 9.89 -10.22 -30.51
C GLY A 192 11.41 -10.19 -30.39
N LYS A 193 11.97 -8.98 -30.57
CA LYS A 193 13.39 -8.69 -30.34
C LYS A 193 13.54 -7.72 -29.19
N GLU A 194 14.32 -8.11 -28.19
CA GLU A 194 14.64 -7.28 -27.04
C GLU A 194 15.77 -6.28 -27.40
N ARG A 195 15.70 -5.09 -26.84
CA ARG A 195 16.81 -4.13 -26.82
C ARG A 195 17.68 -4.43 -25.60
N GLU A 196 18.94 -4.02 -25.63
CA GLU A 196 19.91 -4.25 -24.54
C GLU A 196 19.36 -3.76 -23.19
N GLU A 197 18.87 -2.52 -23.13
CA GLU A 197 18.27 -1.93 -21.94
C GLU A 197 17.05 -2.72 -21.40
N GLN A 198 16.28 -3.32 -22.30
CA GLN A 198 15.14 -4.18 -21.93
C GLN A 198 15.63 -5.51 -21.35
N THR A 199 16.66 -6.09 -21.93
CA THR A 199 17.27 -7.33 -21.45
C THR A 199 17.80 -7.17 -20.01
N ASP A 200 18.48 -6.06 -19.72
CA ASP A 200 18.96 -5.74 -18.38
C ASP A 200 17.82 -5.60 -17.37
N ALA A 201 16.77 -4.87 -17.75
CA ALA A 201 15.58 -4.70 -16.92
C ALA A 201 14.85 -6.04 -16.66
N ILE A 202 14.74 -6.91 -17.70
CA ILE A 202 14.14 -8.24 -17.57
C ILE A 202 14.96 -9.11 -16.61
N ASN A 203 16.26 -9.15 -16.77
CA ASN A 203 17.15 -9.93 -15.91
C ASN A 203 17.07 -9.47 -14.46
N ALA A 204 17.06 -8.16 -14.22
CA ALA A 204 16.88 -7.59 -12.89
C ALA A 204 15.54 -7.99 -12.27
N LEU A 205 14.43 -7.87 -13.02
CA LEU A 205 13.09 -8.24 -12.52
C LEU A 205 12.94 -9.75 -12.28
N LEU A 206 13.64 -10.60 -13.04
CA LEU A 206 13.59 -12.05 -12.84
C LEU A 206 14.36 -12.54 -11.61
N THR A 207 15.26 -11.70 -11.07
CA THR A 207 16.04 -12.01 -9.86
C THR A 207 15.17 -11.98 -8.60
N TYR A 208 14.11 -11.17 -8.59
CA TYR A 208 13.25 -10.96 -7.42
C TYR A 208 11.87 -11.56 -7.63
N SER A 209 11.20 -11.87 -6.52
CA SER A 209 9.81 -12.35 -6.52
C SER A 209 8.79 -11.26 -6.84
N ASN A 210 9.11 -10.00 -6.53
CA ASN A 210 8.32 -8.81 -6.79
C ASN A 210 9.22 -7.62 -7.09
N GLY A 211 8.72 -6.65 -7.86
CA GLY A 211 9.47 -5.46 -8.23
C GLY A 211 8.64 -4.45 -9.00
N VAL A 212 9.21 -3.28 -9.22
CA VAL A 212 8.61 -2.18 -10.00
C VAL A 212 9.54 -1.79 -11.12
N LEU A 213 9.04 -1.86 -12.37
CA LEU A 213 9.74 -1.32 -13.53
C LEU A 213 9.36 0.15 -13.72
N HIS A 214 10.25 1.06 -13.30
CA HIS A 214 10.14 2.47 -13.64
C HIS A 214 10.91 2.77 -14.93
N ALA A 215 10.18 3.05 -16.00
CA ALA A 215 10.74 3.29 -17.31
C ALA A 215 10.01 4.44 -18.04
N THR A 216 10.73 5.17 -18.88
CA THR A 216 10.22 6.29 -19.68
C THR A 216 9.11 5.85 -20.65
N THR A 217 8.39 6.81 -21.19
CA THR A 217 7.48 6.57 -22.33
C THR A 217 8.28 6.03 -23.50
N ALA A 218 7.71 5.12 -24.28
CA ALA A 218 8.34 4.45 -25.41
C ALA A 218 9.50 3.48 -25.08
N PHE A 219 9.81 3.21 -23.80
CA PHE A 219 10.74 2.15 -23.40
C PHE A 219 10.33 0.77 -23.93
N GLY A 220 9.03 0.51 -24.09
CA GLY A 220 8.47 -0.78 -24.48
C GLY A 220 8.13 -1.68 -23.29
N LYS A 221 7.55 -1.11 -22.22
CA LYS A 221 7.15 -1.82 -21.00
C LYS A 221 6.34 -3.10 -21.29
N THR A 222 5.43 -3.04 -22.26
CA THR A 222 4.60 -4.20 -22.64
C THR A 222 5.43 -5.31 -23.30
N VAL A 223 6.42 -4.95 -24.12
CA VAL A 223 7.36 -5.90 -24.74
C VAL A 223 8.21 -6.57 -23.66
N THR A 224 8.73 -5.76 -22.71
CA THR A 224 9.47 -6.26 -21.55
C THR A 224 8.62 -7.26 -20.74
N ALA A 225 7.36 -6.94 -20.50
CA ALA A 225 6.45 -7.84 -19.76
C ALA A 225 6.17 -9.13 -20.54
N ALA A 226 5.96 -9.06 -21.86
CA ALA A 226 5.81 -10.25 -22.71
C ALA A 226 7.03 -11.17 -22.65
N ALA A 227 8.23 -10.59 -22.70
CA ALA A 227 9.48 -11.35 -22.55
C ALA A 227 9.61 -12.01 -21.16
N ILE A 228 9.19 -11.31 -20.08
CA ILE A 228 9.19 -11.89 -18.73
C ILE A 228 8.21 -13.07 -18.65
N ILE A 229 6.99 -12.94 -19.20
CA ILE A 229 6.00 -14.02 -19.24
C ILE A 229 6.59 -15.25 -19.94
N ALA A 230 7.20 -15.05 -21.09
CA ALA A 230 7.80 -16.15 -21.87
C ALA A 230 9.01 -16.80 -21.18
N ARG A 231 9.73 -16.07 -20.31
CA ARG A 231 10.85 -16.63 -19.52
C ARG A 231 10.36 -17.35 -18.26
N LYS A 232 9.34 -16.79 -17.58
CA LYS A 232 8.73 -17.41 -16.39
C LYS A 232 7.95 -18.68 -16.73
N LYS A 233 7.25 -18.70 -17.87
CA LYS A 233 6.42 -19.83 -18.34
C LYS A 233 5.40 -20.30 -17.33
N VAL A 234 4.75 -19.36 -16.68
CA VAL A 234 3.65 -19.61 -15.72
C VAL A 234 2.42 -18.81 -16.12
N ASN A 235 1.26 -19.32 -15.77
CA ASN A 235 0.02 -18.59 -16.01
C ASN A 235 0.09 -17.18 -15.41
N THR A 236 -0.46 -16.22 -16.13
CA THR A 236 -0.25 -14.80 -15.82
C THR A 236 -1.56 -14.04 -15.89
N LEU A 237 -1.86 -13.28 -14.84
CA LEU A 237 -2.95 -12.29 -14.83
C LEU A 237 -2.38 -10.89 -14.92
N ILE A 238 -2.86 -10.10 -15.89
CA ILE A 238 -2.48 -8.72 -16.11
C ILE A 238 -3.65 -7.83 -15.72
N LEU A 239 -3.43 -6.99 -14.71
CA LEU A 239 -4.44 -6.04 -14.24
C LEU A 239 -4.21 -4.66 -14.83
N VAL A 240 -5.24 -4.09 -15.43
CA VAL A 240 -5.21 -2.76 -16.04
C VAL A 240 -6.37 -1.90 -15.52
N HIS A 241 -6.21 -0.58 -15.55
CA HIS A 241 -7.21 0.34 -15.01
C HIS A 241 -8.13 0.97 -16.07
N SER A 242 -7.89 0.71 -17.36
CA SER A 242 -8.72 1.26 -18.44
C SER A 242 -8.90 0.27 -19.60
N LYS A 243 -10.03 0.38 -20.28
CA LYS A 243 -10.36 -0.46 -21.45
C LYS A 243 -9.39 -0.23 -22.62
N ALA A 244 -8.92 0.98 -22.81
CA ALA A 244 -7.92 1.29 -23.83
C ALA A 244 -6.61 0.52 -23.60
N LEU A 245 -6.16 0.44 -22.34
CA LEU A 245 -5.00 -0.38 -21.97
C LEU A 245 -5.27 -1.87 -22.16
N LEU A 246 -6.46 -2.37 -21.81
CA LEU A 246 -6.81 -3.77 -22.04
C LEU A 246 -6.65 -4.15 -23.50
N THR A 247 -7.22 -3.34 -24.40
CA THR A 247 -7.09 -3.55 -25.86
C THR A 247 -5.64 -3.49 -26.30
N GLN A 248 -4.90 -2.48 -25.87
CA GLN A 248 -3.47 -2.32 -26.21
C GLN A 248 -2.62 -3.51 -25.72
N TRP A 249 -2.85 -3.98 -24.50
CA TRP A 249 -2.15 -5.15 -23.97
C TRP A 249 -2.48 -6.40 -24.75
N HIS A 250 -3.77 -6.63 -25.05
CA HIS A 250 -4.20 -7.78 -25.85
C HIS A 250 -3.52 -7.80 -27.23
N GLU A 251 -3.56 -6.69 -27.96
CA GLU A 251 -2.90 -6.57 -29.26
C GLU A 251 -1.41 -6.86 -29.19
N ARG A 252 -0.72 -6.25 -28.22
CA ARG A 252 0.73 -6.40 -28.06
C ARG A 252 1.15 -7.79 -27.63
N LEU A 253 0.42 -8.41 -26.70
CA LEU A 253 0.73 -9.78 -26.30
C LEU A 253 0.48 -10.77 -27.44
N THR A 254 -0.57 -10.56 -28.25
CA THR A 254 -0.84 -11.36 -29.46
C THR A 254 0.28 -11.20 -30.49
N GLU A 255 0.88 -10.01 -30.61
CA GLU A 255 1.99 -9.74 -31.52
C GLU A 255 3.31 -10.41 -31.06
N PHE A 256 3.58 -10.40 -29.74
CA PHE A 256 4.90 -10.77 -29.20
C PHE A 256 4.95 -12.15 -28.54
N LEU A 257 3.83 -12.83 -28.34
CA LEU A 257 3.78 -14.16 -27.75
C LEU A 257 3.18 -15.20 -28.69
N ASP A 258 3.88 -16.30 -28.82
CA ASP A 258 3.34 -17.54 -29.40
C ASP A 258 2.98 -18.47 -28.23
N ILE A 259 1.69 -18.78 -28.10
CA ILE A 259 1.11 -19.51 -26.96
C ILE A 259 0.54 -20.82 -27.48
N ASP A 260 1.08 -21.93 -26.98
CA ASP A 260 0.50 -23.26 -27.25
C ASP A 260 -0.76 -23.44 -26.39
N PHE A 261 -1.89 -23.02 -26.97
CA PHE A 261 -3.19 -23.04 -26.33
C PHE A 261 -4.10 -24.06 -27.01
N LYS A 262 -4.58 -25.04 -26.24
CA LYS A 262 -5.58 -25.97 -26.71
C LYS A 262 -6.98 -25.39 -26.42
N GLU A 263 -7.76 -25.18 -27.51
CA GLU A 263 -9.15 -24.78 -27.35
C GLU A 263 -9.90 -25.78 -26.44
N PRO A 264 -10.66 -25.30 -25.45
CA PRO A 264 -11.55 -26.15 -24.67
C PRO A 264 -12.58 -26.76 -25.63
N GLU A 265 -12.84 -28.06 -25.54
CA GLU A 265 -13.88 -28.75 -26.30
C GLU A 265 -15.27 -28.32 -25.80
N GLU A 266 -15.71 -27.11 -26.10
CA GLU A 266 -17.10 -26.71 -25.89
C GLU A 266 -18.01 -27.29 -26.99
N PRO A 267 -19.22 -27.78 -26.64
CA PRO A 267 -20.17 -28.26 -27.63
C PRO A 267 -20.57 -27.09 -28.55
N LYS A 268 -20.21 -27.19 -29.84
CA LYS A 268 -20.46 -26.19 -30.86
C LYS A 268 -21.94 -25.88 -30.95
N LYS A 269 -22.41 -24.78 -30.37
CA LYS A 269 -23.74 -24.23 -30.69
C LYS A 269 -23.69 -23.75 -32.14
N ARG A 270 -24.58 -24.32 -32.98
CA ARG A 270 -24.73 -23.95 -34.39
C ARG A 270 -24.92 -22.43 -34.52
N GLY A 271 -24.02 -21.77 -35.22
CA GLY A 271 -24.24 -20.41 -35.70
C GLY A 271 -23.27 -19.30 -35.26
N CYS A 272 -22.37 -19.50 -34.30
CA CYS A 272 -21.36 -18.49 -33.93
C CYS A 272 -19.95 -19.06 -34.10
N LYS A 273 -19.17 -18.53 -35.04
CA LYS A 273 -17.72 -18.68 -35.05
C LYS A 273 -17.18 -17.75 -33.95
N LYS A 274 -17.06 -18.22 -32.70
CA LYS A 274 -16.22 -17.55 -31.72
C LYS A 274 -14.77 -17.71 -32.17
N VAL A 275 -14.11 -16.64 -32.53
CA VAL A 275 -12.65 -16.63 -32.69
C VAL A 275 -12.08 -16.74 -31.26
N PHE A 276 -11.52 -17.89 -30.95
CA PHE A 276 -10.87 -18.12 -29.69
C PHE A 276 -9.51 -17.40 -29.69
N SER A 277 -9.31 -16.51 -28.73
CA SER A 277 -8.01 -15.89 -28.47
C SER A 277 -7.26 -16.69 -27.42
N PRO A 278 -5.96 -16.98 -27.60
CA PRO A 278 -5.15 -17.58 -26.54
C PRO A 278 -4.93 -16.67 -25.34
N ILE A 279 -5.35 -15.41 -25.43
CA ILE A 279 -5.30 -14.41 -24.37
C ILE A 279 -6.72 -14.10 -23.94
N GLY A 280 -7.02 -14.38 -22.67
CA GLY A 280 -8.32 -14.10 -22.07
C GLY A 280 -8.48 -12.62 -21.72
N CYS A 281 -9.72 -12.14 -21.74
CA CYS A 281 -10.04 -10.77 -21.37
C CYS A 281 -11.24 -10.72 -20.43
N HIS A 282 -11.19 -9.84 -19.45
CA HIS A 282 -12.32 -9.55 -18.56
C HIS A 282 -12.55 -8.06 -18.41
N ASP A 283 -13.74 -7.61 -18.74
CA ASP A 283 -14.20 -6.24 -18.51
C ASP A 283 -15.69 -6.22 -18.10
N SER A 284 -16.29 -5.05 -18.02
CA SER A 284 -17.71 -4.88 -17.70
C SER A 284 -18.66 -5.50 -18.74
N THR A 285 -18.19 -5.82 -19.95
CA THR A 285 -18.98 -6.31 -21.06
C THR A 285 -18.91 -7.83 -21.23
N GLY A 286 -17.90 -8.49 -20.67
CA GLY A 286 -17.74 -9.93 -20.82
C GLY A 286 -16.59 -10.51 -20.01
N ASN A 287 -16.63 -11.83 -19.90
CA ASN A 287 -15.59 -12.65 -19.29
C ASN A 287 -15.17 -13.75 -20.25
N SER A 288 -13.91 -13.75 -20.66
CA SER A 288 -13.28 -14.78 -21.50
C SER A 288 -11.97 -15.28 -20.90
N LEU A 289 -11.82 -15.18 -19.58
CA LEU A 289 -10.65 -15.69 -18.87
C LEU A 289 -10.58 -17.22 -19.00
N HIS A 290 -9.38 -17.73 -19.11
CA HIS A 290 -9.14 -19.18 -19.22
C HIS A 290 -7.92 -19.67 -18.42
N GLY A 291 -7.30 -18.79 -17.62
CA GLY A 291 -6.26 -19.18 -16.66
C GLY A 291 -4.90 -19.50 -17.29
N VAL A 292 -4.63 -18.99 -18.51
CA VAL A 292 -3.31 -19.12 -19.18
C VAL A 292 -2.60 -17.77 -19.18
N ILE A 293 -3.01 -16.86 -20.04
CA ILE A 293 -2.61 -15.46 -20.01
C ILE A 293 -3.88 -14.64 -20.11
N ASP A 294 -4.18 -13.91 -19.07
CA ASP A 294 -5.44 -13.20 -18.93
C ASP A 294 -5.20 -11.71 -18.62
N ILE A 295 -6.05 -10.85 -19.17
CA ILE A 295 -6.04 -9.41 -18.94
C ILE A 295 -7.38 -9.01 -18.35
N ALA A 296 -7.38 -8.33 -17.21
CA ALA A 296 -8.61 -7.91 -16.55
C ALA A 296 -8.58 -6.43 -16.14
N LEU A 297 -9.75 -5.79 -16.24
CA LEU A 297 -9.96 -4.47 -15.63
C LEU A 297 -10.10 -4.62 -14.13
N ILE A 298 -9.26 -3.89 -13.36
CA ILE A 298 -9.27 -3.92 -11.89
C ILE A 298 -10.68 -3.69 -11.35
N GLN A 299 -11.40 -2.68 -11.87
CA GLN A 299 -12.75 -2.35 -11.42
C GLN A 299 -13.77 -3.47 -11.67
N SER A 300 -13.53 -4.32 -12.68
CA SER A 300 -14.40 -5.45 -12.99
C SER A 300 -14.09 -6.70 -12.18
N CYS A 301 -12.94 -6.72 -11.49
CA CYS A 301 -12.48 -7.83 -10.67
C CYS A 301 -13.05 -7.80 -9.25
N LEU A 302 -13.63 -6.68 -8.85
CA LEU A 302 -14.16 -6.43 -7.50
C LEU A 302 -15.70 -6.35 -7.53
N ASP A 303 -16.30 -6.73 -6.43
CA ASP A 303 -17.69 -6.48 -6.07
C ASP A 303 -17.79 -5.98 -4.62
N GLU A 304 -19.01 -5.89 -4.09
CA GLU A 304 -19.25 -5.41 -2.72
C GLU A 304 -18.61 -6.32 -1.66
N ASP A 305 -18.44 -7.60 -1.96
CA ASP A 305 -17.88 -8.62 -1.06
C ASP A 305 -16.35 -8.79 -1.23
N GLY A 306 -15.72 -8.09 -2.17
CA GLY A 306 -14.28 -8.12 -2.42
C GLY A 306 -13.88 -8.65 -3.79
N VAL A 307 -12.87 -9.53 -3.87
CA VAL A 307 -12.42 -10.12 -5.13
C VAL A 307 -13.38 -11.19 -5.59
N LYS A 308 -13.81 -11.10 -6.85
CA LYS A 308 -14.76 -12.05 -7.44
C LYS A 308 -14.22 -13.49 -7.42
N PRO A 309 -15.09 -14.50 -7.14
CA PRO A 309 -14.67 -15.89 -6.96
C PRO A 309 -13.87 -16.50 -8.12
N PHE A 310 -14.18 -16.13 -9.35
CA PHE A 310 -13.50 -16.67 -10.55
C PHE A 310 -12.03 -16.22 -10.70
N LEU A 311 -11.55 -15.35 -9.83
CA LEU A 311 -10.15 -14.92 -9.74
C LEU A 311 -9.42 -15.57 -8.57
N GLN A 312 -10.11 -16.33 -7.74
CA GLN A 312 -9.54 -16.97 -6.54
C GLN A 312 -8.98 -18.37 -6.84
N ASP A 313 -9.33 -18.96 -7.98
CA ASP A 313 -8.88 -20.29 -8.46
C ASP A 313 -7.71 -20.16 -9.47
#